data_b1e12de7a1ee073dbe51bbfb03a985e9
#
_entry.id   b1e12de7a1ee073dbe51bbfb03a985e9
#
_cell.length_a   1.000
_cell.length_b   1.000
_cell.length_c   1.000
_cell.angle_alpha   90.00
_cell.angle_beta   90.00
_cell.angle_gamma   90.00
#
_symmetry.space_group_name_H-M   'P 1'
#
loop_
_entity.id
_entity.type
_entity.pdbx_description
1 polymer ?
#
loop_
_entity_poly.entity_id
_entity_poly.type
_entity_poly.pdbx_seq_one_letter_code
_entity_poly.pdbx_strand_id
1 'polypeptide(L)'
;KGEMEILLTGYEKKDTQYIRKVLRRAKISAEEAKEICLEYPENNLMLAGFEIHTHGICVIYSGEYITEIEEDQMRHVSLHLCTTTFKKEDYILPNIQLLKETVLAGNDSLAENLWIHVVDNGRTLPAEEIETEHVMVHPNLNVGGAGGFTRGMLEAMDHKEKPTHVLLMDDDVMILPESLIRTYNLLKIIRPEYEHHFISGAMLFYEEMNFLYEDVGFMDHEGTYGPLKDRVDTRKIEDVLRCEEMIHEPKNAYAGWWYCCIPMEFVRKDNLPLPVFVRGDDVEYSLRNKAKFITLSGICIWHMGFTNKFNGA
;
A
#
# COMPACT_ATOMS: atom_id res chain seq x y z
N LYS A 1 -16.18 25.51 4.98
CA LYS A 1 -16.57 26.91 5.03
C LYS A 1 -16.51 27.51 3.63
N GLY A 2 -17.48 28.36 3.25
CA GLY A 2 -17.63 28.96 1.93
C GLY A 2 -18.81 28.38 1.16
N GLU A 3 -18.92 28.75 -0.13
CA GLU A 3 -19.95 28.23 -1.04
C GLU A 3 -19.35 27.23 -2.01
N MET A 4 -19.89 26.02 -2.04
CA MET A 4 -19.41 24.95 -2.91
C MET A 4 -20.54 24.01 -3.33
N GLU A 5 -20.33 23.30 -4.42
CA GLU A 5 -21.12 22.16 -4.81
C GLU A 5 -20.25 20.91 -4.75
N ILE A 6 -20.70 19.86 -4.07
CA ILE A 6 -20.06 18.54 -4.04
C ILE A 6 -20.88 17.61 -4.91
N LEU A 7 -20.20 16.95 -5.84
CA LEU A 7 -20.77 15.93 -6.71
C LEU A 7 -20.19 14.59 -6.33
N LEU A 8 -21.02 13.62 -5.95
CA LEU A 8 -20.61 12.22 -5.95
C LEU A 8 -20.72 11.73 -7.38
N THR A 9 -19.60 11.26 -7.92
CA THR A 9 -19.49 10.89 -9.33
C THR A 9 -18.91 9.50 -9.47
N GLY A 10 -18.95 8.96 -10.67
CA GLY A 10 -18.28 7.73 -11.00
C GLY A 10 -18.31 7.46 -12.49
N TYR A 11 -17.68 6.38 -12.88
CA TYR A 11 -17.52 5.97 -14.25
C TYR A 11 -17.99 4.53 -14.47
N GLU A 12 -18.74 4.33 -15.55
CA GLU A 12 -19.07 3.01 -16.08
C GLU A 12 -18.47 2.85 -17.47
N LYS A 13 -18.16 1.62 -17.85
CA LYS A 13 -17.82 1.30 -19.23
C LYS A 13 -19.08 0.88 -19.98
N LYS A 14 -19.30 1.50 -21.12
CA LYS A 14 -20.32 1.11 -22.07
C LYS A 14 -19.68 0.96 -23.44
N ASP A 15 -19.66 -0.26 -23.96
CA ASP A 15 -18.92 -0.62 -25.17
C ASP A 15 -17.42 -0.26 -25.04
N THR A 16 -16.95 0.70 -25.83
CA THR A 16 -15.56 1.20 -25.82
C THR A 16 -15.37 2.53 -25.11
N GLN A 17 -16.42 3.08 -24.50
CA GLN A 17 -16.40 4.43 -23.91
C GLN A 17 -16.58 4.37 -22.40
N TYR A 18 -15.88 5.25 -21.71
CA TYR A 18 -16.09 5.52 -20.29
C TYR A 18 -17.09 6.65 -20.12
N ILE A 19 -18.20 6.37 -19.46
CA ILE A 19 -19.29 7.32 -19.25
C ILE A 19 -19.26 7.79 -17.80
N ARG A 20 -19.02 9.10 -17.63
CA ARG A 20 -19.12 9.74 -16.32
C ARG A 20 -20.58 9.88 -15.90
N LYS A 21 -20.89 9.51 -14.67
CA LYS A 21 -22.21 9.69 -14.03
C LYS A 21 -22.11 10.58 -12.81
N VAL A 22 -23.13 11.35 -12.54
CA VAL A 22 -23.34 12.08 -11.30
C VAL A 22 -24.37 11.31 -10.50
N LEU A 23 -23.95 10.77 -9.36
CA LEU A 23 -24.79 9.97 -8.47
C LEU A 23 -25.61 10.87 -7.53
N ARG A 24 -24.98 11.93 -7.01
CA ARG A 24 -25.57 12.86 -6.05
C ARG A 24 -24.96 14.25 -6.18
N ARG A 25 -25.75 15.27 -5.85
CA ARG A 25 -25.30 16.67 -5.76
C ARG A 25 -25.68 17.25 -4.40
N ALA A 26 -24.76 17.97 -3.80
CA ALA A 26 -25.01 18.73 -2.58
C ALA A 26 -24.48 20.16 -2.71
N LYS A 27 -25.35 21.14 -2.56
CA LYS A 27 -24.93 22.54 -2.47
C LYS A 27 -24.74 22.92 -1.00
N ILE A 28 -23.62 23.52 -0.73
CA ILE A 28 -23.21 23.87 0.61
C ILE A 28 -22.89 25.35 0.65
N SER A 29 -23.49 26.04 1.61
CA SER A 29 -23.16 27.41 1.97
C SER A 29 -23.01 27.47 3.48
N ALA A 30 -21.82 27.77 3.97
CA ALA A 30 -21.52 27.80 5.39
C ALA A 30 -20.53 28.90 5.74
N GLU A 31 -20.88 29.74 6.68
CA GLU A 31 -20.02 30.82 7.19
C GLU A 31 -18.97 30.29 8.18
N GLU A 32 -19.28 29.18 8.87
CA GLU A 32 -18.42 28.49 9.82
C GLU A 32 -18.08 27.06 9.34
N ALA A 33 -17.13 26.40 10.02
CA ALA A 33 -16.83 24.99 9.76
C ALA A 33 -18.07 24.14 10.07
N LYS A 34 -18.43 23.28 9.12
CA LYS A 34 -19.57 22.35 9.23
C LYS A 34 -19.17 21.00 8.67
N GLU A 35 -19.46 19.96 9.42
CA GLU A 35 -19.37 18.59 8.94
C GLU A 35 -20.54 18.24 8.02
N ILE A 36 -20.25 17.52 6.94
CA ILE A 36 -21.24 17.11 5.94
C ILE A 36 -20.96 15.68 5.57
N CYS A 37 -21.92 14.82 5.84
CA CYS A 37 -21.92 13.45 5.40
C CYS A 37 -22.76 13.30 4.13
N LEU A 38 -22.19 12.69 3.09
CA LEU A 38 -22.87 12.39 1.83
C LEU A 38 -22.80 10.89 1.60
N GLU A 39 -23.95 10.27 1.62
CA GLU A 39 -24.08 8.84 1.35
C GLU A 39 -23.94 8.54 -0.15
N TYR A 40 -23.05 7.58 -0.49
CA TYR A 40 -23.01 7.01 -1.82
C TYR A 40 -24.21 6.09 -2.03
N PRO A 41 -25.02 6.31 -3.07
CA PRO A 41 -26.06 5.34 -3.41
C PRO A 41 -25.41 4.04 -3.90
N GLU A 42 -26.10 2.94 -3.72
CA GLU A 42 -25.68 1.64 -4.26
C GLU A 42 -25.44 1.76 -5.79
N ASN A 43 -24.32 1.27 -6.25
CA ASN A 43 -23.91 1.38 -7.64
C ASN A 43 -22.94 0.25 -8.05
N ASN A 44 -22.81 0.05 -9.37
CA ASN A 44 -21.89 -0.91 -9.99
C ASN A 44 -20.90 -0.19 -10.91
N LEU A 45 -20.40 0.96 -10.50
CA LEU A 45 -19.44 1.73 -11.27
C LEU A 45 -18.04 1.14 -11.15
N MET A 46 -17.24 1.29 -12.18
CA MET A 46 -15.83 0.87 -12.19
C MET A 46 -15.01 1.68 -11.19
N LEU A 47 -15.30 2.98 -11.14
CA LEU A 47 -14.62 3.92 -10.26
C LEU A 47 -15.66 4.88 -9.70
N ALA A 48 -15.65 5.12 -8.41
CA ALA A 48 -16.47 6.12 -7.74
C ALA A 48 -15.57 7.14 -7.02
N GLY A 49 -15.99 8.38 -7.01
CA GLY A 49 -15.25 9.46 -6.41
C GLY A 49 -16.11 10.69 -6.19
N PHE A 50 -15.50 11.80 -5.90
CA PHE A 50 -16.20 13.06 -5.72
C PHE A 50 -15.48 14.21 -6.43
N GLU A 51 -16.24 15.25 -6.74
CA GLU A 51 -15.75 16.52 -7.27
C GLU A 51 -16.24 17.65 -6.37
N ILE A 52 -15.39 18.65 -6.15
CA ILE A 52 -15.74 19.84 -5.39
C ILE A 52 -15.62 21.05 -6.31
N HIS A 53 -16.74 21.71 -6.56
CA HIS A 53 -16.82 22.93 -7.35
C HIS A 53 -17.03 24.11 -6.40
N THR A 54 -16.04 25.00 -6.30
CA THR A 54 -16.09 26.12 -5.38
C THR A 54 -16.57 27.40 -6.06
N HIS A 55 -17.38 28.19 -5.35
CA HIS A 55 -17.80 29.52 -5.76
C HIS A 55 -17.09 30.54 -4.86
N GLY A 56 -15.90 30.98 -5.27
CA GLY A 56 -15.05 31.87 -4.46
C GLY A 56 -14.11 31.09 -3.52
N ILE A 57 -13.69 31.72 -2.44
CA ILE A 57 -12.75 31.13 -1.46
C ILE A 57 -13.50 30.16 -0.56
N CYS A 58 -13.09 28.90 -0.60
CA CYS A 58 -13.58 27.85 0.26
C CYS A 58 -12.44 27.21 1.06
N VAL A 59 -12.72 26.80 2.29
CA VAL A 59 -11.78 26.10 3.14
C VAL A 59 -12.35 24.72 3.46
N ILE A 60 -11.61 23.68 3.09
CA ILE A 60 -11.87 22.27 3.42
C ILE A 60 -10.83 21.89 4.46
N TYR A 61 -11.26 21.45 5.63
CA TYR A 61 -10.35 21.10 6.73
C TYR A 61 -9.91 19.63 6.65
N SER A 62 -10.86 18.75 6.33
CA SER A 62 -10.62 17.32 6.19
C SER A 62 -11.70 16.68 5.32
N GLY A 63 -11.48 15.46 4.90
CA GLY A 63 -12.45 14.63 4.21
C GLY A 63 -12.02 13.18 4.27
N GLU A 64 -12.97 12.27 4.53
CA GLU A 64 -12.72 10.85 4.62
C GLU A 64 -13.85 10.04 4.00
N TYR A 65 -13.55 8.84 3.57
CA TYR A 65 -14.53 7.84 3.23
C TYR A 65 -14.79 6.99 4.48
N ILE A 66 -16.07 6.87 4.84
CA ILE A 66 -16.51 6.07 5.97
C ILE A 66 -17.45 4.95 5.51
N THR A 67 -17.44 3.84 6.19
CA THR A 67 -18.43 2.78 6.05
C THR A 67 -18.85 2.30 7.44
N GLU A 68 -20.11 1.97 7.60
CA GLU A 68 -20.65 1.37 8.83
C GLU A 68 -20.66 -0.14 8.68
N ILE A 69 -20.07 -0.83 9.64
CA ILE A 69 -19.98 -2.29 9.68
C ILE A 69 -20.24 -2.74 11.10
N GLU A 70 -21.00 -3.81 11.25
CA GLU A 70 -21.22 -4.46 12.55
C GLU A 70 -19.89 -5.00 13.09
N GLU A 71 -19.69 -4.85 14.40
CA GLU A 71 -18.41 -5.20 15.04
C GLU A 71 -18.06 -6.69 14.86
N ASP A 72 -19.06 -7.57 14.86
CA ASP A 72 -18.87 -9.01 14.65
C ASP A 72 -18.48 -9.41 13.22
N GLN A 73 -18.61 -8.49 12.27
CA GLN A 73 -18.15 -8.64 10.88
C GLN A 73 -16.71 -8.18 10.67
N MET A 74 -16.14 -7.46 11.63
CA MET A 74 -14.76 -6.99 11.55
C MET A 74 -13.80 -8.10 11.99
N ARG A 75 -12.73 -8.28 11.21
CA ARG A 75 -11.66 -9.21 11.52
C ARG A 75 -10.65 -8.59 12.46
N HIS A 76 -10.09 -9.39 13.34
CA HIS A 76 -8.88 -9.01 14.06
C HIS A 76 -7.71 -8.96 13.06
N VAL A 77 -6.97 -7.87 13.08
CA VAL A 77 -5.76 -7.67 12.26
C VAL A 77 -4.62 -7.26 13.18
N SER A 78 -3.51 -7.98 13.08
CA SER A 78 -2.22 -7.59 13.64
C SER A 78 -1.23 -7.52 12.48
N LEU A 79 -0.76 -6.31 12.17
CA LEU A 79 0.07 -6.02 11.00
C LEU A 79 1.52 -5.84 11.41
N HIS A 80 2.41 -6.67 10.88
CA HIS A 80 3.85 -6.55 11.10
C HIS A 80 4.53 -6.05 9.83
N LEU A 81 4.98 -4.79 9.86
CA LEU A 81 5.79 -4.21 8.80
C LEU A 81 7.23 -4.68 8.96
N CYS A 82 7.77 -5.29 7.93
CA CYS A 82 9.17 -5.72 7.86
C CYS A 82 9.88 -4.92 6.76
N THR A 83 10.89 -4.19 7.14
CA THR A 83 11.77 -3.48 6.21
C THR A 83 13.22 -3.89 6.43
N THR A 84 14.02 -3.87 5.36
CA THR A 84 15.44 -4.21 5.46
C THR A 84 16.29 -3.11 4.86
N THR A 85 17.38 -2.76 5.53
CA THR A 85 18.26 -1.68 5.11
C THR A 85 19.72 -2.09 5.11
N PHE A 86 20.51 -1.52 4.20
CA PHE A 86 21.95 -1.64 4.19
C PHE A 86 22.58 -0.29 3.93
N LYS A 87 23.02 0.39 5.01
CA LYS A 87 23.68 1.70 4.96
C LYS A 87 22.89 2.77 4.21
N LYS A 88 21.58 2.84 4.48
CA LYS A 88 20.65 3.82 3.91
C LYS A 88 19.89 4.57 5.01
N GLU A 89 20.63 5.04 6.02
CA GLU A 89 20.09 5.74 7.17
C GLU A 89 19.25 6.96 6.76
N ASP A 90 19.71 7.68 5.71
CA ASP A 90 19.04 8.88 5.20
C ASP A 90 17.61 8.62 4.65
N TYR A 91 17.28 7.36 4.35
CA TYR A 91 15.96 6.95 3.87
C TYR A 91 15.13 6.30 4.98
N ILE A 92 15.71 5.32 5.68
CA ILE A 92 14.94 4.53 6.63
C ILE A 92 14.58 5.31 7.89
N LEU A 93 15.47 6.18 8.40
CA LEU A 93 15.20 6.94 9.62
C LEU A 93 14.03 7.92 9.47
N PRO A 94 13.94 8.74 8.40
CA PRO A 94 12.77 9.57 8.15
C PRO A 94 11.46 8.78 8.03
N ASN A 95 11.49 7.60 7.40
CA ASN A 95 10.30 6.75 7.26
C ASN A 95 9.83 6.23 8.63
N ILE A 96 10.75 5.74 9.46
CA ILE A 96 10.42 5.29 10.82
C ILE A 96 9.86 6.45 11.65
N GLN A 97 10.50 7.62 11.59
CA GLN A 97 10.05 8.80 12.34
C GLN A 97 8.65 9.23 11.89
N LEU A 98 8.41 9.27 10.58
CA LEU A 98 7.09 9.58 10.03
C LEU A 98 6.01 8.62 10.55
N LEU A 99 6.27 7.31 10.55
CA LEU A 99 5.32 6.32 11.05
C LEU A 99 5.10 6.42 12.57
N LYS A 100 6.14 6.73 13.33
CA LYS A 100 6.02 6.98 14.78
C LYS A 100 5.12 8.18 15.06
N GLU A 101 5.28 9.27 14.31
CA GLU A 101 4.56 10.52 14.55
C GLU A 101 3.12 10.51 14.01
N THR A 102 2.86 9.78 12.92
CA THR A 102 1.56 9.87 12.22
C THR A 102 0.68 8.65 12.41
N VAL A 103 1.26 7.48 12.66
CA VAL A 103 0.50 6.23 12.82
C VAL A 103 0.56 5.76 14.27
N LEU A 104 1.76 5.52 14.80
CA LEU A 104 1.92 4.97 16.16
C LEU A 104 1.56 5.96 17.26
N ALA A 105 1.59 7.28 17.01
CA ALA A 105 1.13 8.29 17.95
C ALA A 105 -0.40 8.43 17.97
N GLY A 106 -1.13 7.76 17.09
CA GLY A 106 -2.58 7.73 17.05
C GLY A 106 -3.19 6.95 18.21
N ASN A 107 -4.50 7.13 18.40
CA ASN A 107 -5.28 6.37 19.40
C ASN A 107 -6.27 5.39 18.71
N ASP A 108 -5.97 5.01 17.49
CA ASP A 108 -6.81 4.09 16.72
C ASP A 108 -6.30 2.65 16.80
N SER A 109 -7.10 1.73 16.33
CA SER A 109 -6.77 0.31 16.40
C SER A 109 -5.54 -0.07 15.56
N LEU A 110 -5.13 0.73 14.58
CA LEU A 110 -3.90 0.49 13.84
C LEU A 110 -2.68 0.78 14.71
N ALA A 111 -2.69 1.88 15.48
CA ALA A 111 -1.58 2.22 16.37
C ALA A 111 -1.27 1.10 17.38
N GLU A 112 -2.33 0.44 17.88
CA GLU A 112 -2.22 -0.68 18.83
C GLU A 112 -1.76 -2.00 18.17
N ASN A 113 -2.02 -2.18 16.87
CA ASN A 113 -1.83 -3.45 16.15
C ASN A 113 -0.79 -3.38 15.02
N LEU A 114 0.01 -2.30 14.96
CA LEU A 114 1.13 -2.17 14.02
C LEU A 114 2.44 -2.40 14.75
N TRP A 115 3.23 -3.35 14.26
CA TRP A 115 4.58 -3.67 14.74
C TRP A 115 5.59 -3.48 13.61
N ILE A 116 6.70 -2.82 13.85
CA ILE A 116 7.70 -2.48 12.83
C ILE A 116 9.01 -3.21 13.16
N HIS A 117 9.43 -4.09 12.26
CA HIS A 117 10.68 -4.82 12.30
C HIS A 117 11.66 -4.23 11.29
N VAL A 118 12.70 -3.57 11.77
CA VAL A 118 13.75 -2.98 10.95
C VAL A 118 14.96 -3.89 10.97
N VAL A 119 15.24 -4.57 9.87
CA VAL A 119 16.38 -5.46 9.72
C VAL A 119 17.58 -4.66 9.20
N ASP A 120 18.56 -4.44 10.07
CA ASP A 120 19.77 -3.67 9.76
C ASP A 120 20.89 -4.59 9.28
N ASN A 121 20.96 -4.81 7.96
CA ASN A 121 22.02 -5.59 7.32
C ASN A 121 23.40 -4.90 7.38
N GLY A 122 23.42 -3.60 7.69
CA GLY A 122 24.63 -2.80 7.82
C GLY A 122 25.17 -2.73 9.24
N ARG A 123 24.34 -2.97 10.23
CA ARG A 123 24.60 -2.75 11.66
C ARG A 123 25.05 -1.32 11.95
N THR A 124 24.38 -0.37 11.30
CA THR A 124 24.74 1.05 11.35
C THR A 124 23.67 1.92 11.98
N LEU A 125 22.47 1.37 12.23
CA LEU A 125 21.38 2.11 12.82
C LEU A 125 21.59 2.36 14.32
N PRO A 126 21.27 3.55 14.84
CA PRO A 126 21.27 3.86 16.27
C PRO A 126 20.05 3.23 16.97
N ALA A 127 20.09 1.92 17.21
CA ALA A 127 18.93 1.15 17.69
C ALA A 127 18.32 1.77 18.96
N GLU A 128 19.13 2.18 19.94
CA GLU A 128 18.67 2.77 21.21
C GLU A 128 17.83 4.06 21.01
N GLU A 129 18.04 4.79 19.90
CA GLU A 129 17.30 6.02 19.59
C GLU A 129 16.01 5.75 18.81
N ILE A 130 15.96 4.61 18.10
CA ILE A 130 14.87 4.24 17.18
C ILE A 130 13.84 3.39 17.88
N GLU A 131 14.26 2.43 18.69
CA GLU A 131 13.41 1.42 19.29
C GLU A 131 12.33 2.01 20.21
N THR A 132 11.17 1.40 20.14
CA THR A 132 10.03 1.65 21.03
C THR A 132 9.34 0.32 21.32
N GLU A 133 8.21 0.33 22.01
CA GLU A 133 7.42 -0.90 22.16
C GLU A 133 6.99 -1.48 20.79
N HIS A 134 6.70 -0.63 19.81
CA HIS A 134 6.20 -1.02 18.49
C HIS A 134 7.25 -1.01 17.37
N VAL A 135 8.47 -0.57 17.63
CA VAL A 135 9.55 -0.50 16.64
C VAL A 135 10.76 -1.25 17.18
N MET A 136 11.19 -2.29 16.49
CA MET A 136 12.31 -3.14 16.84
C MET A 136 13.37 -3.12 15.76
N VAL A 137 14.64 -2.97 16.16
CA VAL A 137 15.79 -3.02 15.25
C VAL A 137 16.50 -4.36 15.42
N HIS A 138 16.69 -5.06 14.31
CA HIS A 138 17.33 -6.38 14.27
C HIS A 138 18.67 -6.31 13.54
N PRO A 139 19.80 -6.15 14.26
CA PRO A 139 21.12 -6.21 13.62
C PRO A 139 21.31 -7.53 12.89
N ASN A 140 21.76 -7.47 11.63
CA ASN A 140 21.90 -8.62 10.78
C ASN A 140 23.23 -8.60 10.03
N LEU A 141 23.59 -9.71 9.39
CA LEU A 141 24.64 -9.73 8.37
C LEU A 141 24.04 -9.26 7.05
N ASN A 142 24.87 -8.70 6.19
CA ASN A 142 24.41 -8.38 4.83
C ASN A 142 24.21 -9.67 4.03
N VAL A 143 22.97 -10.12 3.99
CA VAL A 143 22.53 -11.30 3.23
C VAL A 143 21.59 -10.90 2.09
N GLY A 144 21.66 -9.61 1.66
CA GLY A 144 20.85 -9.04 0.60
C GLY A 144 19.41 -8.76 1.02
N GLY A 145 18.58 -8.34 0.06
CA GLY A 145 17.16 -8.06 0.28
C GLY A 145 16.41 -9.28 0.75
N ALA A 146 16.50 -10.39 0.01
CA ALA A 146 15.81 -11.64 0.35
C ALA A 146 16.11 -12.13 1.75
N GLY A 147 17.38 -12.11 2.16
CA GLY A 147 17.78 -12.54 3.51
C GLY A 147 17.33 -11.58 4.60
N GLY A 148 17.32 -10.27 4.30
CA GLY A 148 16.82 -9.25 5.23
C GLY A 148 15.32 -9.38 5.44
N PHE A 149 14.53 -9.48 4.39
CA PHE A 149 13.07 -9.71 4.50
C PHE A 149 12.76 -11.04 5.18
N THR A 150 13.52 -12.12 4.86
CA THR A 150 13.38 -13.40 5.55
C THR A 150 13.62 -13.26 7.05
N ARG A 151 14.63 -12.50 7.47
CA ARG A 151 14.88 -12.22 8.90
C ARG A 151 13.69 -11.47 9.52
N GLY A 152 13.14 -10.44 8.86
CA GLY A 152 11.95 -9.72 9.32
C GLY A 152 10.75 -10.63 9.48
N MET A 153 10.48 -11.52 8.52
CA MET A 153 9.42 -12.53 8.62
C MET A 153 9.60 -13.46 9.82
N LEU A 154 10.83 -13.91 10.09
CA LEU A 154 11.14 -14.77 11.25
C LEU A 154 10.92 -14.04 12.57
N GLU A 155 11.35 -12.79 12.68
CA GLU A 155 11.13 -11.97 13.87
C GLU A 155 9.63 -11.72 14.12
N ALA A 156 8.87 -11.44 13.05
CA ALA A 156 7.42 -11.32 13.14
C ALA A 156 6.76 -12.63 13.61
N MET A 157 7.18 -13.78 13.07
CA MET A 157 6.67 -15.10 13.50
C MET A 157 6.95 -15.40 14.97
N ASP A 158 8.12 -15.00 15.47
CA ASP A 158 8.55 -15.27 16.84
C ASP A 158 8.09 -14.18 17.84
N HIS A 159 7.50 -13.06 17.34
CA HIS A 159 7.00 -11.96 18.17
C HIS A 159 5.89 -12.44 19.14
N LYS A 160 5.77 -11.79 20.32
CA LYS A 160 4.74 -12.11 21.34
C LYS A 160 3.32 -11.91 20.80
N GLU A 161 3.10 -10.77 20.15
CA GLU A 161 1.86 -10.48 19.43
C GLU A 161 1.95 -11.10 18.04
N LYS A 162 1.13 -12.13 17.81
CA LYS A 162 1.22 -12.90 16.57
C LYS A 162 0.62 -12.13 15.41
N PRO A 163 1.35 -11.94 14.30
CA PRO A 163 0.83 -11.29 13.12
C PRO A 163 -0.30 -12.09 12.46
N THR A 164 -1.26 -11.39 11.90
CA THR A 164 -2.17 -11.94 10.90
C THR A 164 -1.61 -11.75 9.49
N HIS A 165 -0.84 -10.67 9.31
CA HIS A 165 -0.21 -10.30 8.03
C HIS A 165 1.18 -9.74 8.27
N VAL A 166 2.07 -9.98 7.32
CA VAL A 166 3.37 -9.30 7.22
C VAL A 166 3.32 -8.35 6.03
N LEU A 167 3.69 -7.10 6.24
CA LEU A 167 3.87 -6.11 5.18
C LEU A 167 5.35 -5.93 4.90
N LEU A 168 5.80 -6.34 3.73
CA LEU A 168 7.17 -6.11 3.26
C LEU A 168 7.25 -4.75 2.57
N MET A 169 8.28 -3.98 2.92
CA MET A 169 8.48 -2.64 2.37
C MET A 169 9.99 -2.33 2.24
N ASP A 170 10.41 -1.82 1.09
CA ASP A 170 11.78 -1.33 0.88
C ASP A 170 12.10 -0.14 1.79
N ASP A 171 13.39 0.06 2.07
CA ASP A 171 13.88 1.14 2.94
C ASP A 171 13.87 2.51 2.27
N ASP A 172 14.03 2.57 0.93
CA ASP A 172 14.20 3.78 0.12
C ASP A 172 12.92 4.22 -0.60
N VAL A 173 11.78 3.88 -0.05
CA VAL A 173 10.47 4.38 -0.52
C VAL A 173 10.11 5.69 0.18
N MET A 174 9.35 6.54 -0.49
CA MET A 174 8.58 7.58 0.14
C MET A 174 7.18 7.03 0.43
N ILE A 175 6.91 6.78 1.71
CA ILE A 175 5.64 6.21 2.15
C ILE A 175 4.60 7.31 2.39
N LEU A 176 3.36 6.99 2.07
CA LEU A 176 2.19 7.73 2.52
C LEU A 176 1.55 6.97 3.69
N PRO A 177 1.51 7.52 4.92
CA PRO A 177 0.92 6.84 6.07
C PRO A 177 -0.52 6.35 5.83
N GLU A 178 -1.27 7.07 5.02
CA GLU A 178 -2.60 6.69 4.57
C GLU A 178 -2.64 5.32 3.88
N SER A 179 -1.58 4.91 3.20
CA SER A 179 -1.49 3.58 2.59
C SER A 179 -1.55 2.47 3.63
N LEU A 180 -0.91 2.66 4.80
CA LEU A 180 -1.01 1.70 5.92
C LEU A 180 -2.40 1.67 6.53
N ILE A 181 -3.00 2.85 6.74
CA ILE A 181 -4.36 2.98 7.29
C ILE A 181 -5.35 2.26 6.37
N ARG A 182 -5.26 2.47 5.06
CA ARG A 182 -6.13 1.81 4.08
C ARG A 182 -5.90 0.31 4.01
N THR A 183 -4.65 -0.14 4.04
CA THR A 183 -4.32 -1.57 4.09
C THR A 183 -4.92 -2.23 5.33
N TYR A 184 -4.72 -1.65 6.50
CA TYR A 184 -5.26 -2.17 7.76
C TYR A 184 -6.78 -2.22 7.75
N ASN A 185 -7.45 -1.12 7.36
CA ASN A 185 -8.90 -1.06 7.30
C ASN A 185 -9.48 -2.03 6.27
N LEU A 186 -8.84 -2.17 5.11
CA LEU A 186 -9.25 -3.17 4.11
C LEU A 186 -9.19 -4.59 4.68
N LEU A 187 -8.11 -4.94 5.37
CA LEU A 187 -7.95 -6.27 5.99
C LEU A 187 -9.02 -6.55 7.06
N LYS A 188 -9.47 -5.53 7.81
CA LYS A 188 -10.53 -5.69 8.81
C LYS A 188 -11.89 -6.05 8.20
N ILE A 189 -12.15 -5.62 6.95
CA ILE A 189 -13.45 -5.74 6.30
C ILE A 189 -13.43 -6.60 5.04
N ILE A 190 -12.28 -7.21 4.75
CA ILE A 190 -12.10 -8.00 3.53
C ILE A 190 -13.07 -9.19 3.48
N ARG A 191 -13.65 -9.42 2.31
CA ARG A 191 -14.54 -10.56 2.11
C ARG A 191 -13.79 -11.89 2.16
N PRO A 192 -14.42 -12.99 2.58
CA PRO A 192 -13.76 -14.29 2.71
C PRO A 192 -13.06 -14.78 1.44
N GLU A 193 -13.63 -14.49 0.26
CA GLU A 193 -13.02 -14.90 -1.01
C GLU A 193 -11.67 -14.26 -1.32
N TYR A 194 -11.33 -13.14 -0.63
CA TYR A 194 -10.08 -12.39 -0.81
C TYR A 194 -9.10 -12.52 0.35
N GLU A 195 -9.45 -13.23 1.43
CA GLU A 195 -8.63 -13.30 2.65
C GLU A 195 -7.24 -13.92 2.44
N HIS A 196 -7.10 -14.71 1.38
CA HIS A 196 -5.84 -15.35 1.00
C HIS A 196 -5.05 -14.56 -0.07
N HIS A 197 -5.50 -13.35 -0.42
CA HIS A 197 -4.82 -12.53 -1.42
C HIS A 197 -3.75 -11.66 -0.77
N PHE A 198 -2.66 -11.45 -1.51
CA PHE A 198 -1.67 -10.45 -1.14
C PHE A 198 -2.20 -9.07 -1.52
N ILE A 199 -1.95 -8.05 -0.69
CA ILE A 199 -2.21 -6.66 -1.08
C ILE A 199 -0.92 -6.11 -1.68
N SER A 200 -0.98 -5.73 -2.95
CA SER A 200 0.14 -5.13 -3.67
C SER A 200 -0.05 -3.61 -3.74
N GLY A 201 0.83 -2.88 -3.08
CA GLY A 201 0.85 -1.42 -3.16
C GLY A 201 1.49 -0.94 -4.45
N ALA A 202 0.84 0.02 -5.08
CA ALA A 202 1.32 0.60 -6.31
C ALA A 202 2.63 1.36 -6.11
N MET A 203 3.60 1.15 -6.99
CA MET A 203 4.82 1.95 -7.07
C MET A 203 4.63 3.08 -8.09
N LEU A 204 4.81 4.32 -7.66
CA LEU A 204 4.92 5.48 -8.53
C LEU A 204 6.38 5.92 -8.60
N PHE A 205 6.75 6.59 -9.68
CA PHE A 205 8.10 7.14 -9.80
C PHE A 205 8.28 8.34 -8.88
N TYR A 206 9.39 8.37 -8.15
CA TYR A 206 9.76 9.51 -7.32
C TYR A 206 10.06 10.76 -8.17
N GLU A 207 10.71 10.58 -9.33
CA GLU A 207 11.07 11.65 -10.24
C GLU A 207 9.87 12.23 -11.00
N GLU A 208 8.83 11.43 -11.16
CA GLU A 208 7.60 11.79 -11.87
C GLU A 208 6.39 11.28 -11.08
N MET A 209 6.10 11.92 -9.96
CA MET A 209 5.19 11.46 -8.90
C MET A 209 3.75 11.12 -9.35
N ASN A 210 3.37 11.53 -10.53
CA ASN A 210 2.07 11.22 -11.12
C ASN A 210 2.07 10.00 -12.04
N PHE A 211 3.20 9.33 -12.22
CA PHE A 211 3.25 8.16 -13.07
C PHE A 211 3.36 6.87 -12.25
N LEU A 212 2.38 6.00 -12.46
CA LEU A 212 2.43 4.62 -11.98
C LEU A 212 3.48 3.85 -12.79
N TYR A 213 4.38 3.18 -12.05
CA TYR A 213 5.30 2.20 -12.63
C TYR A 213 4.67 0.81 -12.64
N GLU A 214 4.28 0.31 -11.47
CA GLU A 214 3.77 -1.05 -11.33
C GLU A 214 2.88 -1.15 -10.09
N ASP A 215 1.76 -1.83 -10.19
CA ASP A 215 0.96 -2.30 -9.05
C ASP A 215 0.98 -3.82 -8.94
N VAL A 216 1.04 -4.52 -10.08
CA VAL A 216 1.29 -5.96 -10.20
C VAL A 216 2.20 -6.17 -11.39
N GLY A 217 3.25 -6.96 -11.21
CA GLY A 217 4.10 -7.41 -12.28
C GLY A 217 3.71 -8.79 -12.79
N PHE A 218 4.29 -9.18 -13.91
CA PHE A 218 4.16 -10.54 -14.41
C PHE A 218 5.47 -11.03 -15.02
N MET A 219 5.67 -12.32 -15.02
CA MET A 219 6.81 -12.97 -15.67
C MET A 219 6.35 -13.75 -16.89
N ASP A 220 6.98 -13.49 -18.04
CA ASP A 220 6.70 -14.21 -19.28
C ASP A 220 7.34 -15.61 -19.31
N HIS A 221 7.13 -16.34 -20.40
CA HIS A 221 7.66 -17.69 -20.58
C HIS A 221 9.17 -17.74 -20.86
N GLU A 222 9.78 -16.59 -21.16
CA GLU A 222 11.23 -16.44 -21.37
C GLU A 222 11.96 -16.08 -20.07
N GLY A 223 11.21 -15.83 -18.99
CA GLY A 223 11.73 -15.44 -17.69
C GLY A 223 11.99 -13.94 -17.56
N THR A 224 11.50 -13.13 -18.50
CA THR A 224 11.51 -11.67 -18.39
C THR A 224 10.34 -11.24 -17.51
N TYR A 225 10.58 -10.33 -16.60
CA TYR A 225 9.55 -9.83 -15.68
C TYR A 225 9.52 -8.30 -15.63
N GLY A 226 8.36 -7.76 -15.40
CA GLY A 226 8.08 -6.32 -15.33
C GLY A 226 6.60 -6.01 -15.11
N PRO A 227 6.23 -4.73 -15.22
CA PRO A 227 4.85 -4.30 -15.02
C PRO A 227 3.86 -5.04 -15.91
N LEU A 228 2.74 -5.45 -15.33
CA LEU A 228 1.62 -6.03 -16.09
C LEU A 228 0.89 -4.97 -16.90
N LYS A 229 0.81 -3.76 -16.36
CA LYS A 229 0.08 -2.63 -16.94
C LYS A 229 1.06 -1.65 -17.59
N ASP A 230 0.60 -1.00 -18.66
CA ASP A 230 1.33 0.12 -19.25
C ASP A 230 1.48 1.27 -18.25
N ARG A 231 2.45 2.15 -18.51
CA ARG A 231 2.65 3.37 -17.73
C ARG A 231 1.36 4.21 -17.70
N VAL A 232 0.89 4.53 -16.50
CA VAL A 232 -0.35 5.27 -16.25
C VAL A 232 -0.03 6.68 -15.73
N ASP A 233 -0.55 7.71 -16.38
CA ASP A 233 -0.55 9.08 -15.85
C ASP A 233 -1.79 9.28 -14.97
N THR A 234 -1.63 9.27 -13.66
CA THR A 234 -2.74 9.38 -12.69
C THR A 234 -3.49 10.72 -12.73
N ARG A 235 -3.01 11.69 -13.50
CA ARG A 235 -3.73 12.96 -13.77
C ARG A 235 -4.77 12.82 -14.90
N LYS A 236 -4.73 11.73 -15.65
CA LYS A 236 -5.62 11.45 -16.77
C LYS A 236 -6.62 10.39 -16.39
N ILE A 237 -7.86 10.79 -16.29
CA ILE A 237 -8.93 9.87 -15.87
C ILE A 237 -9.06 8.65 -16.80
N GLU A 238 -8.82 8.82 -18.09
CA GLU A 238 -8.86 7.74 -19.08
C GLU A 238 -7.77 6.70 -18.80
N ASP A 239 -6.56 7.13 -18.39
CA ASP A 239 -5.46 6.24 -18.04
C ASP A 239 -5.79 5.47 -16.76
N VAL A 240 -6.36 6.14 -15.75
CA VAL A 240 -6.79 5.52 -14.49
C VAL A 240 -7.89 4.49 -14.76
N LEU A 241 -8.91 4.83 -15.53
CA LEU A 241 -10.00 3.91 -15.86
C LEU A 241 -9.51 2.70 -16.65
N ARG A 242 -8.57 2.89 -17.57
CA ARG A 242 -7.94 1.78 -18.29
C ARG A 242 -7.14 0.87 -17.34
N CYS A 243 -6.46 1.44 -16.34
CA CYS A 243 -5.75 0.68 -15.32
C CYS A 243 -6.71 -0.18 -14.48
N GLU A 244 -7.84 0.37 -14.06
CA GLU A 244 -8.87 -0.34 -13.30
C GLU A 244 -9.56 -1.44 -14.14
N GLU A 245 -9.60 -1.29 -15.45
CA GLU A 245 -10.20 -2.28 -16.35
C GLU A 245 -9.34 -3.55 -16.51
N MET A 246 -8.05 -3.47 -16.30
CA MET A 246 -7.10 -4.58 -16.43
C MET A 246 -7.14 -5.51 -15.21
N ILE A 247 -8.30 -6.15 -14.96
CA ILE A 247 -8.55 -7.05 -13.81
C ILE A 247 -8.05 -8.49 -14.10
N HIS A 248 -7.16 -8.71 -15.03
CA HIS A 248 -6.72 -10.06 -15.32
C HIS A 248 -5.59 -10.45 -14.35
N GLU A 249 -5.85 -11.51 -13.58
CA GLU A 249 -4.80 -12.20 -12.82
C GLU A 249 -4.04 -13.16 -13.76
N PRO A 250 -2.89 -12.76 -14.34
CA PRO A 250 -2.08 -13.71 -15.10
C PRO A 250 -1.53 -14.77 -14.15
N LYS A 251 -1.36 -15.99 -14.64
CA LYS A 251 -0.85 -17.11 -13.83
C LYS A 251 0.54 -16.86 -13.23
N ASN A 252 1.30 -15.94 -13.82
CA ASN A 252 2.68 -15.63 -13.45
C ASN A 252 2.77 -14.20 -12.91
N ALA A 253 1.75 -13.74 -12.20
CA ALA A 253 1.75 -12.43 -11.54
C ALA A 253 2.63 -12.46 -10.28
N TYR A 254 3.20 -11.30 -9.95
CA TYR A 254 3.94 -11.07 -8.71
C TYR A 254 3.69 -9.67 -8.17
N ALA A 255 3.98 -9.46 -6.88
CA ALA A 255 3.97 -8.15 -6.24
C ALA A 255 5.37 -7.79 -5.78
N GLY A 256 5.84 -6.60 -6.16
CA GLY A 256 7.12 -6.08 -5.69
C GLY A 256 7.12 -5.81 -4.19
N TRP A 257 8.23 -6.11 -3.50
CA TRP A 257 8.32 -5.94 -2.05
C TRP A 257 8.65 -4.50 -1.60
N TRP A 258 8.51 -3.52 -2.51
CA TRP A 258 8.44 -2.12 -2.09
C TRP A 258 7.20 -1.81 -1.25
N TYR A 259 6.12 -2.60 -1.40
CA TYR A 259 4.93 -2.62 -0.55
C TYR A 259 4.08 -3.85 -0.87
N CYS A 260 4.26 -4.93 -0.12
CA CYS A 260 3.52 -6.18 -0.31
C CYS A 260 3.04 -6.74 1.02
N CYS A 261 1.72 -6.76 1.25
CA CYS A 261 1.11 -7.32 2.45
C CYS A 261 0.71 -8.77 2.20
N ILE A 262 1.27 -9.67 3.00
CA ILE A 262 1.19 -11.13 2.83
C ILE A 262 0.46 -11.75 4.02
N PRO A 263 -0.61 -12.56 3.81
CA PRO A 263 -1.25 -13.33 4.88
C PRO A 263 -0.27 -14.32 5.53
N MET A 264 -0.35 -14.46 6.86
CA MET A 264 0.59 -15.30 7.61
C MET A 264 0.57 -16.79 7.27
N GLU A 265 -0.49 -17.28 6.65
CA GLU A 265 -0.53 -18.67 6.18
C GLU A 265 0.55 -19.00 5.14
N PHE A 266 1.03 -18.00 4.40
CA PHE A 266 2.14 -18.14 3.46
C PHE A 266 3.50 -18.01 4.13
N VAL A 267 3.59 -17.31 5.26
CA VAL A 267 4.84 -17.03 5.98
C VAL A 267 5.11 -18.14 7.02
N ARG A 268 5.77 -19.18 6.59
CA ARG A 268 6.08 -20.37 7.42
C ARG A 268 7.56 -20.75 7.29
N LYS A 269 8.09 -21.41 8.31
CA LYS A 269 9.52 -21.85 8.35
C LYS A 269 9.90 -22.79 7.18
N ASP A 270 8.94 -23.53 6.65
CA ASP A 270 9.11 -24.41 5.48
C ASP A 270 8.78 -23.73 4.15
N ASN A 271 8.41 -22.45 4.17
CA ASN A 271 8.04 -21.65 2.99
C ASN A 271 8.65 -20.25 3.00
N LEU A 272 9.87 -20.11 3.48
CA LEU A 272 10.60 -18.84 3.45
C LEU A 272 11.10 -18.52 2.03
N PRO A 273 11.37 -17.24 1.72
CA PRO A 273 11.97 -16.84 0.45
C PRO A 273 13.27 -17.61 0.16
N LEU A 274 13.55 -17.86 -1.11
CA LEU A 274 14.82 -18.44 -1.51
C LEU A 274 15.97 -17.45 -1.24
N PRO A 275 17.18 -17.95 -0.91
CA PRO A 275 18.31 -17.11 -0.55
C PRO A 275 18.96 -16.47 -1.81
N VAL A 276 18.17 -15.81 -2.61
CA VAL A 276 18.65 -14.96 -3.70
C VAL A 276 19.11 -13.64 -3.07
N PHE A 277 20.34 -13.24 -3.35
CA PHE A 277 20.92 -12.09 -2.68
C PHE A 277 20.24 -10.78 -3.06
N VAL A 278 19.96 -10.60 -4.35
CA VAL A 278 19.40 -9.37 -4.93
C VAL A 278 18.47 -9.73 -6.10
N ARG A 279 17.26 -9.16 -6.10
CA ARG A 279 16.23 -9.27 -7.14
C ARG A 279 15.65 -10.67 -7.35
N GLY A 280 14.38 -10.69 -7.62
CA GLY A 280 13.62 -11.88 -7.98
C GLY A 280 13.13 -12.71 -6.79
N ASP A 281 13.39 -12.25 -5.57
CA ASP A 281 12.84 -12.82 -4.33
C ASP A 281 11.31 -12.65 -4.27
N ASP A 282 10.82 -11.47 -4.61
CA ASP A 282 9.42 -11.12 -4.75
C ASP A 282 8.71 -11.93 -5.86
N VAL A 283 9.36 -12.03 -7.03
CA VAL A 283 8.88 -12.82 -8.17
C VAL A 283 8.80 -14.30 -7.79
N GLU A 284 9.90 -14.88 -7.31
CA GLU A 284 9.97 -16.30 -6.93
C GLU A 284 8.92 -16.64 -5.87
N TYR A 285 8.83 -15.83 -4.82
CA TYR A 285 7.92 -16.08 -3.72
C TYR A 285 6.46 -16.01 -4.14
N SER A 286 6.11 -15.01 -4.94
CA SER A 286 4.76 -14.86 -5.50
C SER A 286 4.38 -16.04 -6.39
N LEU A 287 5.25 -16.44 -7.33
CA LEU A 287 4.98 -17.51 -8.27
C LEU A 287 4.89 -18.88 -7.58
N ARG A 288 5.81 -19.19 -6.68
CA ARG A 288 5.83 -20.45 -5.93
C ARG A 288 4.57 -20.62 -5.09
N ASN A 289 4.09 -19.53 -4.49
CA ASN A 289 2.88 -19.54 -3.69
C ASN A 289 1.59 -19.39 -4.52
N LYS A 290 1.69 -19.24 -5.85
CA LYS A 290 0.54 -18.97 -6.73
C LYS A 290 -0.31 -17.83 -6.18
N ALA A 291 0.38 -16.78 -5.73
CA ALA A 291 -0.24 -15.65 -5.06
C ALA A 291 -1.29 -14.99 -5.96
N LYS A 292 -2.38 -14.56 -5.35
CA LYS A 292 -3.38 -13.69 -5.95
C LYS A 292 -3.28 -12.32 -5.32
N PHE A 293 -3.65 -11.28 -6.04
CA PHE A 293 -3.38 -9.93 -5.63
C PHE A 293 -4.64 -9.08 -5.54
N ILE A 294 -4.64 -8.19 -4.56
CA ILE A 294 -5.54 -7.04 -4.49
C ILE A 294 -4.69 -5.81 -4.73
N THR A 295 -5.09 -5.00 -5.70
CA THR A 295 -4.60 -3.63 -5.89
C THR A 295 -5.75 -2.68 -5.61
N LEU A 296 -5.48 -1.60 -4.91
CA LEU A 296 -6.49 -0.61 -4.56
C LEU A 296 -5.92 0.79 -4.75
N SER A 297 -6.63 1.62 -5.49
CA SER A 297 -6.29 3.04 -5.64
C SER A 297 -6.14 3.70 -4.27
N GLY A 298 -4.97 4.34 -4.03
CA GLY A 298 -4.64 4.97 -2.75
C GLY A 298 -3.86 4.08 -1.77
N ILE A 299 -3.48 2.84 -2.14
CA ILE A 299 -2.43 2.07 -1.48
C ILE A 299 -1.21 2.11 -2.39
N CYS A 300 -0.27 2.99 -2.07
CA CYS A 300 0.86 3.26 -2.95
C CYS A 300 2.07 3.79 -2.17
N ILE A 301 3.22 3.74 -2.84
CA ILE A 301 4.48 4.38 -2.44
C ILE A 301 5.11 5.06 -3.65
N TRP A 302 6.09 5.93 -3.40
CA TRP A 302 6.97 6.45 -4.43
C TRP A 302 8.38 5.89 -4.23
N HIS A 303 9.01 5.53 -5.34
CA HIS A 303 10.33 4.92 -5.33
C HIS A 303 11.15 5.43 -6.52
N MET A 304 12.46 5.54 -6.36
CA MET A 304 13.36 5.92 -7.48
C MET A 304 13.27 4.91 -8.62
N GLY A 305 13.23 5.40 -9.85
CA GLY A 305 13.27 4.55 -11.04
C GLY A 305 14.52 3.66 -11.08
N PHE A 306 14.35 2.39 -11.47
CA PHE A 306 15.45 1.41 -11.47
C PHE A 306 16.60 1.78 -12.43
N THR A 307 16.34 2.55 -13.48
CA THR A 307 17.36 3.02 -14.42
C THR A 307 18.38 3.95 -13.77
N ASN A 308 18.01 4.66 -12.72
CA ASN A 308 18.88 5.60 -12.00
C ASN A 308 19.71 4.92 -10.89
N LYS A 309 19.32 3.72 -10.44
CA LYS A 309 20.06 2.96 -9.42
C LYS A 309 21.35 2.30 -9.92
N PHE A 310 21.56 2.22 -11.23
CA PHE A 310 22.68 1.50 -11.85
C PHE A 310 23.86 2.37 -12.30
N ASN A 311 23.85 3.67 -12.05
CA ASN A 311 24.93 4.57 -12.43
C ASN A 311 26.01 4.76 -11.36
N GLY A 312 26.09 3.85 -10.39
CA GLY A 312 27.12 3.81 -9.37
C GLY A 312 27.82 2.46 -9.39
N ALA A 313 28.89 2.36 -10.16
CA ALA A 313 29.82 1.25 -10.07
C ALA A 313 30.72 1.42 -8.85
#